data_cdcc7f2a66babb27fe1d3395c3190364
#
_entry.id   cdcc7f2a66babb27fe1d3395c3190364
#
_cell.length_a   1.000
_cell.length_b   1.000
_cell.length_c   1.000
_cell.angle_alpha   90.00
_cell.angle_beta   90.00
_cell.angle_gamma   90.00
#
_symmetry.space_group_name_H-M   'P 1'
#
loop_
_entity.id
_entity.type
_entity.pdbx_description
1 polymer ?
#
loop_
_entity_poly.entity_id
_entity_poly.type
_entity_poly.pdbx_seq_one_letter_code
_entity_poly.pdbx_strand_id
1 'polypeptide(L)'
;KIKSIDDLTPDMKVGGQIATTGADLATKLRDEGKIKEAKIYDGLDVAVMDLQTGTIDALINDLPVTKAYMDVKPGTIEIVGDVLNAESYGYAVKKGNTELLDKINKGMQNLKDNGKFDEIYSKWLE
;
A
#
# COMPACT_ATOMS: atom_id res chain seq x y z
N LYS A 1 14.83 10.95 -12.55
CA LYS A 1 13.43 10.52 -12.38
C LYS A 1 13.46 9.06 -11.91
N ILE A 2 12.86 8.79 -10.75
CA ILE A 2 12.77 7.45 -10.16
C ILE A 2 11.86 6.60 -11.04
N LYS A 3 12.29 5.38 -11.40
CA LYS A 3 11.53 4.40 -12.18
C LYS A 3 11.34 3.07 -11.44
N SER A 4 12.16 2.82 -10.43
CA SER A 4 12.10 1.63 -9.58
C SER A 4 12.71 1.91 -8.21
N ILE A 5 12.61 0.96 -7.29
CA ILE A 5 13.25 1.04 -5.97
C ILE A 5 14.78 1.10 -6.08
N ASP A 6 15.36 0.56 -7.16
CA ASP A 6 16.81 0.54 -7.37
C ASP A 6 17.38 1.91 -7.77
N ASP A 7 16.52 2.86 -8.15
CA ASP A 7 16.92 4.24 -8.45
C ASP A 7 17.00 5.13 -7.20
N LEU A 8 16.65 4.61 -6.03
CA LEU A 8 16.75 5.35 -4.78
C LEU A 8 18.20 5.55 -4.38
N THR A 9 18.54 6.76 -3.90
CA THR A 9 19.90 7.16 -3.53
C THR A 9 19.97 7.67 -2.09
N PRO A 10 21.17 7.68 -1.46
CA PRO A 10 21.35 8.09 -0.07
C PRO A 10 21.02 9.55 0.27
N ASP A 11 20.69 10.38 -0.70
CA ASP A 11 20.23 11.75 -0.50
C ASP A 11 18.70 11.89 -0.56
N MET A 12 18.00 10.86 -1.00
CA MET A 12 16.54 10.86 -1.16
C MET A 12 15.78 10.57 0.14
N LYS A 13 14.56 11.09 0.20
CA LYS A 13 13.60 10.87 1.28
C LYS A 13 12.42 10.07 0.75
N VAL A 14 12.05 9.02 1.47
CA VAL A 14 10.95 8.12 1.08
C VAL A 14 9.87 8.12 2.16
N GLY A 15 8.62 8.31 1.73
CA GLY A 15 7.46 8.27 2.61
C GLY A 15 6.88 6.88 2.77
N GLY A 16 6.17 6.67 3.88
CA GLY A 16 5.33 5.50 4.14
C GLY A 16 4.23 5.84 5.13
N GLN A 17 3.08 5.16 5.06
CA GLN A 17 2.02 5.36 6.04
C GLN A 17 2.29 4.53 7.29
N ILE A 18 2.04 5.11 8.47
CA ILE A 18 2.26 4.45 9.76
C ILE A 18 1.57 3.08 9.84
N ALA A 19 2.24 2.13 10.49
CA ALA A 19 1.76 0.76 10.69
C ALA A 19 1.47 -0.02 9.39
N THR A 20 2.18 0.28 8.30
CA THR A 20 2.13 -0.46 7.04
C THR A 20 3.48 -1.09 6.71
N THR A 21 3.45 -2.14 5.89
CA THR A 21 4.66 -2.77 5.34
C THR A 21 5.48 -1.80 4.48
N GLY A 22 4.84 -0.81 3.85
CA GLY A 22 5.52 0.26 3.12
C GLY A 22 6.37 1.15 4.03
N ALA A 23 5.87 1.51 5.22
CA ALA A 23 6.63 2.26 6.22
C ALA A 23 7.81 1.45 6.78
N ASP A 24 7.59 0.14 7.01
CA ASP A 24 8.65 -0.77 7.47
C ASP A 24 9.76 -0.87 6.41
N LEU A 25 9.40 -0.99 5.14
CA LEU A 25 10.38 -1.04 4.05
C LEU A 25 11.15 0.27 3.91
N ALA A 26 10.47 1.43 3.96
CA ALA A 26 11.15 2.74 3.94
C ALA A 26 12.14 2.88 5.11
N THR A 27 11.73 2.44 6.31
CA THR A 27 12.59 2.44 7.51
C THR A 27 13.82 1.55 7.30
N LYS A 28 13.62 0.34 6.77
CA LYS A 28 14.71 -0.59 6.46
C LYS A 28 15.70 0.00 5.44
N LEU A 29 15.20 0.63 4.37
CA LEU A 29 16.06 1.28 3.37
C LEU A 29 16.92 2.39 3.98
N ARG A 30 16.36 3.18 4.91
CA ARG A 30 17.11 4.19 5.68
C ARG A 30 18.20 3.53 6.53
N ASP A 31 17.87 2.49 7.26
CA ASP A 31 18.81 1.82 8.18
C ASP A 31 19.95 1.12 7.43
N GLU A 32 19.68 0.70 6.18
CA GLU A 32 20.69 0.18 5.25
C GLU A 32 21.51 1.28 4.55
N GLY A 33 21.21 2.55 4.79
CA GLY A 33 21.90 3.68 4.16
C GLY A 33 21.57 3.90 2.68
N LYS A 34 20.50 3.28 2.19
CA LYS A 34 20.05 3.40 0.79
C LYS A 34 19.27 4.68 0.51
N ILE A 35 18.69 5.27 1.55
CA ILE A 35 18.00 6.56 1.51
C ILE A 35 18.40 7.41 2.71
N LYS A 36 18.19 8.73 2.61
CA LYS A 36 18.47 9.68 3.68
C LYS A 36 17.51 9.60 4.85
N GLU A 37 16.22 9.49 4.54
CA GLU A 37 15.14 9.62 5.52
C GLU A 37 13.96 8.74 5.12
N ALA A 38 13.36 8.05 6.10
CA ALA A 38 12.05 7.43 6.01
C ALA A 38 11.06 8.36 6.73
N LYS A 39 10.18 9.03 5.99
CA LYS A 39 9.17 9.93 6.56
C LYS A 39 7.85 9.20 6.73
N ILE A 40 7.40 9.07 7.97
CA ILE A 40 6.20 8.30 8.32
C ILE A 40 5.02 9.25 8.50
N TYR A 41 3.90 8.93 7.84
CA TYR A 41 2.70 9.75 7.79
C TYR A 41 1.49 9.04 8.41
N ASP A 42 0.61 9.79 9.04
CA ASP A 42 -0.65 9.26 9.58
C ASP A 42 -1.65 8.93 8.45
N GLY A 43 -1.57 9.61 7.31
CA GLY A 43 -2.50 9.44 6.21
C GLY A 43 -1.87 9.63 4.83
N LEU A 44 -2.47 8.95 3.83
CA LEU A 44 -1.99 8.99 2.44
C LEU A 44 -2.07 10.38 1.82
N ASP A 45 -3.13 11.16 2.09
CA ASP A 45 -3.31 12.50 1.51
C ASP A 45 -2.14 13.44 1.85
N VAL A 46 -1.66 13.40 3.09
CA VAL A 46 -0.52 14.22 3.54
C VAL A 46 0.77 13.74 2.88
N ALA A 47 0.97 12.43 2.79
CA ALA A 47 2.13 11.85 2.12
C ALA A 47 2.18 12.23 0.63
N VAL A 48 1.05 12.17 -0.07
CA VAL A 48 0.95 12.57 -1.49
C VAL A 48 1.18 14.07 -1.65
N MET A 49 0.68 14.91 -0.75
CA MET A 49 0.95 16.36 -0.80
C MET A 49 2.46 16.64 -0.65
N ASP A 50 3.14 15.97 0.25
CA ASP A 50 4.58 16.10 0.43
C ASP A 50 5.37 15.55 -0.79
N LEU A 51 4.88 14.51 -1.44
CA LEU A 51 5.46 14.02 -2.70
C LEU A 51 5.31 15.06 -3.82
N GLN A 52 4.14 15.67 -3.97
CA GLN A 52 3.88 16.70 -4.98
C GLN A 52 4.71 17.97 -4.77
N THR A 53 4.96 18.35 -3.52
CA THR A 53 5.78 19.53 -3.17
C THR A 53 7.29 19.25 -3.16
N GLY A 54 7.71 17.99 -3.37
CA GLY A 54 9.12 17.59 -3.34
C GLY A 54 9.70 17.52 -1.92
N THR A 55 8.86 17.48 -0.89
CA THR A 55 9.29 17.25 0.49
C THR A 55 9.81 15.83 0.69
N ILE A 56 9.24 14.87 -0.05
CA ILE A 56 9.75 13.50 -0.24
C ILE A 56 9.92 13.24 -1.74
N ASP A 57 10.81 12.30 -2.08
CA ASP A 57 11.15 11.95 -3.47
C ASP A 57 10.32 10.77 -3.99
N ALA A 58 9.91 9.88 -3.09
CA ALA A 58 9.08 8.72 -3.38
C ALA A 58 8.18 8.36 -2.19
N LEU A 59 7.13 7.58 -2.46
CA LEU A 59 6.23 7.04 -1.46
C LEU A 59 6.05 5.54 -1.71
N ILE A 60 6.23 4.71 -0.67
CA ILE A 60 5.93 3.28 -0.70
C ILE A 60 4.57 3.07 -0.06
N ASN A 61 3.63 2.53 -0.83
CA ASN A 61 2.25 2.35 -0.40
C ASN A 61 1.62 1.13 -1.09
N ASP A 62 0.53 0.61 -0.53
CA ASP A 62 -0.20 -0.53 -1.07
C ASP A 62 -0.75 -0.21 -2.47
N LEU A 63 -0.53 -1.12 -3.43
CA LEU A 63 -0.94 -0.92 -4.82
C LEU A 63 -2.44 -0.66 -4.97
N PRO A 64 -3.37 -1.44 -4.38
CA PRO A 64 -4.80 -1.17 -4.52
C PRO A 64 -5.23 0.19 -3.97
N VAL A 65 -4.64 0.60 -2.84
CA VAL A 65 -4.92 1.91 -2.22
C VAL A 65 -4.42 3.04 -3.11
N THR A 66 -3.24 2.88 -3.70
CA THR A 66 -2.65 3.86 -4.62
C THR A 66 -3.47 3.99 -5.90
N LYS A 67 -3.91 2.87 -6.51
CA LYS A 67 -4.81 2.89 -7.67
C LYS A 67 -6.12 3.63 -7.37
N ALA A 68 -6.78 3.28 -6.25
CA ALA A 68 -8.02 3.95 -5.84
C ALA A 68 -7.83 5.46 -5.61
N TYR A 69 -6.69 5.87 -5.06
CA TYR A 69 -6.36 7.30 -4.92
C TYR A 69 -6.21 7.98 -6.29
N MET A 70 -5.53 7.33 -7.24
CA MET A 70 -5.34 7.87 -8.59
C MET A 70 -6.66 8.00 -9.37
N ASP A 71 -7.61 7.09 -9.16
CA ASP A 71 -8.95 7.16 -9.77
C ASP A 71 -9.73 8.40 -9.31
N VAL A 72 -9.60 8.75 -8.03
CA VAL A 72 -10.26 9.94 -7.45
C VAL A 72 -9.51 11.24 -7.76
N LYS A 73 -8.18 11.17 -7.87
CA LYS A 73 -7.31 12.32 -8.13
C LYS A 73 -6.33 12.04 -9.29
N PRO A 74 -6.83 11.95 -10.52
CA PRO A 74 -6.01 11.58 -11.67
C PRO A 74 -4.88 12.58 -11.93
N GLY A 75 -3.73 12.07 -12.38
CA GLY A 75 -2.57 12.88 -12.75
C GLY A 75 -1.77 13.48 -11.59
N THR A 76 -2.08 13.11 -10.35
CA THR A 76 -1.38 13.64 -9.16
C THR A 76 -0.11 12.88 -8.83
N ILE A 77 -0.10 11.58 -9.04
CA ILE A 77 1.02 10.67 -8.80
C ILE A 77 1.12 9.65 -9.93
N GLU A 78 2.26 8.96 -10.01
CA GLU A 78 2.54 7.90 -10.96
C GLU A 78 3.07 6.68 -10.19
N ILE A 79 2.56 5.48 -10.52
CA ILE A 79 3.11 4.22 -10.02
C ILE A 79 4.30 3.86 -10.89
N VAL A 80 5.43 3.51 -10.26
CA VAL A 80 6.67 3.15 -10.94
C VAL A 80 7.24 1.84 -10.38
N GLY A 81 7.94 1.09 -11.23
CA GLY A 81 8.54 -0.19 -10.88
C GLY A 81 7.54 -1.33 -10.71
N ASP A 82 8.06 -2.48 -10.30
CA ASP A 82 7.28 -3.68 -10.05
C ASP A 82 6.72 -3.72 -8.62
N VAL A 83 5.76 -4.61 -8.37
CA VAL A 83 5.26 -4.88 -7.02
C VAL A 83 6.40 -5.41 -6.15
N LEU A 84 6.69 -4.72 -5.06
CA LEU A 84 7.86 -4.99 -4.20
C LEU A 84 7.71 -6.25 -3.35
N ASN A 85 6.47 -6.59 -2.97
CA ASN A 85 6.13 -7.78 -2.18
C ASN A 85 4.69 -8.22 -2.48
N ALA A 86 4.44 -9.51 -2.36
CA ALA A 86 3.07 -10.04 -2.40
C ALA A 86 2.46 -9.89 -1.00
N GLU A 87 1.29 -9.28 -0.93
CA GLU A 87 0.54 -9.11 0.32
C GLU A 87 -0.75 -9.91 0.30
N SER A 88 -1.18 -10.34 1.49
CA SER A 88 -2.47 -10.97 1.70
C SER A 88 -3.24 -10.17 2.73
N TYR A 89 -4.50 -9.87 2.42
CA TYR A 89 -5.41 -9.22 3.34
C TYR A 89 -6.29 -10.24 4.05
N GLY A 90 -6.56 -10.00 5.32
CA GLY A 90 -7.41 -10.87 6.12
C GLY A 90 -8.34 -10.08 7.03
N TYR A 91 -9.48 -10.67 7.36
CA TYR A 91 -10.40 -10.11 8.34
C TYR A 91 -9.95 -10.50 9.75
N ALA A 92 -9.80 -9.52 10.63
CA ALA A 92 -9.53 -9.76 12.04
C ALA A 92 -10.83 -9.75 12.86
N VAL A 93 -11.00 -10.74 13.72
CA VAL A 93 -12.09 -10.79 14.71
C VAL A 93 -11.50 -10.88 16.11
N LYS A 94 -12.28 -10.45 17.11
CA LYS A 94 -11.88 -10.60 18.52
C LYS A 94 -11.60 -12.07 18.83
N LYS A 95 -10.49 -12.34 19.50
CA LYS A 95 -10.11 -13.69 19.93
C LYS A 95 -11.26 -14.35 20.72
N GLY A 96 -11.65 -15.56 20.32
CA GLY A 96 -12.76 -16.31 20.89
C GLY A 96 -14.12 -16.05 20.25
N ASN A 97 -14.24 -15.08 19.31
CA ASN A 97 -15.48 -14.87 18.56
C ASN A 97 -15.54 -15.81 17.35
N THR A 98 -15.66 -17.11 17.63
CA THR A 98 -15.69 -18.17 16.62
C THR A 98 -16.94 -18.10 15.74
N GLU A 99 -18.09 -17.69 16.29
CA GLU A 99 -19.32 -17.54 15.53
C GLU A 99 -19.18 -16.53 14.38
N LEU A 100 -18.60 -15.37 14.66
CA LEU A 100 -18.36 -14.36 13.63
C LEU A 100 -17.31 -14.82 12.60
N LEU A 101 -16.24 -15.46 13.08
CA LEU A 101 -15.21 -16.02 12.21
C LEU A 101 -15.79 -17.03 11.22
N ASP A 102 -16.61 -17.96 11.70
CA ASP A 102 -17.26 -18.98 10.87
C ASP A 102 -18.22 -18.36 9.85
N LYS A 103 -18.98 -17.33 10.25
CA LYS A 103 -19.85 -16.58 9.33
C LYS A 103 -19.06 -15.89 8.22
N ILE A 104 -17.95 -15.24 8.55
CA ILE A 104 -17.08 -14.56 7.57
C ILE A 104 -16.48 -15.59 6.62
N ASN A 105 -15.88 -16.66 7.14
CA ASN A 105 -15.27 -17.71 6.33
C ASN A 105 -16.27 -18.36 5.37
N LYS A 106 -17.49 -18.68 5.86
CA LYS A 106 -18.56 -19.22 5.03
C LYS A 106 -19.03 -18.23 3.97
N GLY A 107 -19.16 -16.95 4.33
CA GLY A 107 -19.50 -15.88 3.38
C GLY A 107 -18.47 -15.74 2.27
N MET A 108 -17.18 -15.72 2.63
CA MET A 108 -16.08 -15.68 1.67
C MET A 108 -16.05 -16.91 0.74
N GLN A 109 -16.28 -18.11 1.29
CA GLN A 109 -16.36 -19.31 0.47
C GLN A 109 -17.52 -19.24 -0.52
N ASN A 110 -18.70 -18.81 -0.08
CA ASN A 110 -19.87 -18.65 -0.97
C ASN A 110 -19.59 -17.63 -2.09
N LEU A 111 -18.91 -16.52 -1.79
CA LEU A 111 -18.53 -15.52 -2.81
C LEU A 111 -17.58 -16.09 -3.86
N LYS A 112 -16.65 -16.96 -3.44
CA LYS A 112 -15.73 -17.66 -4.36
C LYS A 112 -16.49 -18.70 -5.21
N ASP A 113 -17.34 -19.50 -4.58
CA ASP A 113 -18.06 -20.60 -5.25
C ASP A 113 -19.06 -20.10 -6.30
N ASN A 114 -19.62 -18.90 -6.12
CA ASN A 114 -20.61 -18.32 -7.05
C ASN A 114 -20.00 -17.28 -8.01
N GLY A 115 -18.67 -17.10 -8.01
CA GLY A 115 -17.95 -16.17 -8.91
C GLY A 115 -18.05 -14.68 -8.54
N LYS A 116 -18.80 -14.33 -7.49
CA LYS A 116 -18.93 -12.94 -7.05
C LYS A 116 -17.63 -12.34 -6.52
N PHE A 117 -16.76 -13.18 -5.95
CA PHE A 117 -15.45 -12.73 -5.50
C PHE A 117 -14.63 -12.17 -6.66
N ASP A 118 -14.58 -12.91 -7.78
CA ASP A 118 -13.80 -12.52 -8.96
C ASP A 118 -14.40 -11.26 -9.61
N GLU A 119 -15.74 -11.17 -9.69
CA GLU A 119 -16.43 -9.97 -10.19
C GLU A 119 -16.07 -8.71 -9.37
N ILE A 120 -16.08 -8.82 -8.04
CA ILE A 120 -15.73 -7.70 -7.15
C ILE A 120 -14.25 -7.37 -7.25
N TYR A 121 -13.39 -8.40 -7.29
CA TYR A 121 -11.95 -8.23 -7.41
C TYR A 121 -11.56 -7.49 -8.68
N SER A 122 -12.03 -7.95 -9.83
CA SER A 122 -11.76 -7.30 -11.12
C SER A 122 -12.29 -5.86 -11.19
N LYS A 123 -13.44 -5.61 -10.55
CA LYS A 123 -14.02 -4.26 -10.53
C LYS A 123 -13.19 -3.24 -9.74
N TRP A 124 -12.55 -3.66 -8.65
CA TRP A 124 -11.97 -2.73 -7.66
C TRP A 124 -10.46 -2.82 -7.51
N LEU A 125 -9.83 -3.92 -7.95
CA LEU A 125 -8.42 -4.20 -7.68
C LEU A 125 -7.59 -4.49 -8.95
N GLU A 126 -8.21 -4.67 -10.10
CA GLU A 126 -7.56 -4.73 -11.42
C GLU A 126 -7.72 -3.39 -12.17
#